data_ac6a056508b1452f221d296d48916ab1
#
_entry.id   ac6a056508b1452f221d296d48916ab1
#
_cell.length_a   1.000
_cell.length_b   1.000
_cell.length_c   1.000
_cell.angle_alpha   90.00
_cell.angle_beta   90.00
_cell.angle_gamma   90.00
#
_symmetry.space_group_name_H-M   'P 1'
#
loop_
_entity.id
_entity.type
_entity.pdbx_description
1 polymer ?
#
loop_
_entity_poly.entity_id
_entity_poly.type
_entity_poly.pdbx_seq_one_letter_code
_entity_poly.pdbx_strand_id
1 'polypeptide(L)'
;MALQMAARRSIGRLSDPVGGDAAGVEQRVARTKSISWQDPAALAAAGAELCGREFLEAIVDGRLPPPPIATLMGAELVSVGDGEALFRCTPDESTYNPIGMVHGGLLCTLLDSAAGCAIHTLLPAGAGYGTIEIKVSFLKPLTASSGPIEAHGRALRVGGRVAFAEAHARDQKGELVGHATTSLALSRPST
;
A
#
# COMPACT_ATOMS: atom_id res chain seq x y z
N MET A 1 1.04 -27.79 31.84
CA MET A 1 0.62 -28.82 30.88
C MET A 1 -0.88 -28.75 30.57
N ALA A 2 -1.47 -27.54 30.50
CA ALA A 2 -2.93 -27.36 30.29
C ALA A 2 -3.29 -26.32 29.22
N LEU A 3 -2.33 -25.77 28.46
CA LEU A 3 -2.59 -24.71 27.47
C LEU A 3 -2.52 -25.20 25.98
N GLN A 4 -2.29 -26.50 25.76
CA GLN A 4 -2.12 -27.06 24.41
C GLN A 4 -3.35 -27.84 23.88
N MET A 5 -4.44 -27.92 24.64
CA MET A 5 -5.62 -28.73 24.24
C MET A 5 -6.83 -27.93 23.71
N ALA A 6 -6.77 -26.60 23.69
CA ALA A 6 -7.91 -25.79 23.23
C ALA A 6 -7.90 -25.43 21.73
N ALA A 7 -6.80 -25.66 21.00
CA ALA A 7 -6.66 -25.27 19.59
C ALA A 7 -7.05 -26.33 18.54
N ARG A 8 -7.58 -27.48 18.96
CA ARG A 8 -7.88 -28.62 18.04
C ARG A 8 -9.36 -28.85 17.67
N ARG A 9 -10.25 -27.90 17.89
CA ARG A 9 -11.70 -28.12 17.65
C ARG A 9 -12.33 -27.21 16.58
N SER A 10 -11.61 -26.79 15.55
CA SER A 10 -12.27 -26.03 14.46
C SER A 10 -11.66 -26.24 13.06
N ILE A 11 -10.96 -27.33 12.82
CA ILE A 11 -10.69 -27.73 11.43
C ILE A 11 -11.62 -28.88 11.14
N GLY A 12 -12.79 -28.53 10.58
CA GLY A 12 -13.73 -29.51 10.03
C GLY A 12 -13.01 -30.37 9.00
N ARG A 13 -13.23 -31.70 9.02
CA ARG A 13 -12.76 -32.62 8.01
C ARG A 13 -13.15 -32.09 6.64
N LEU A 14 -12.16 -31.99 5.75
CA LEU A 14 -12.41 -31.94 4.31
C LEU A 14 -13.22 -33.21 3.98
N SER A 15 -14.50 -33.06 3.71
CA SER A 15 -15.34 -34.11 3.17
C SER A 15 -14.87 -34.44 1.77
N ASP A 16 -14.92 -35.75 1.45
CA ASP A 16 -14.60 -36.31 0.14
C ASP A 16 -15.28 -35.55 -1.00
N PRO A 17 -14.68 -35.53 -2.22
CA PRO A 17 -15.29 -34.87 -3.35
C PRO A 17 -16.62 -35.55 -3.67
N VAL A 18 -17.72 -34.88 -3.34
CA VAL A 18 -19.03 -35.30 -3.82
C VAL A 18 -19.01 -35.17 -5.34
N GLY A 19 -19.15 -36.30 -6.02
CA GLY A 19 -19.43 -36.34 -7.45
C GLY A 19 -20.73 -35.61 -7.73
N GLY A 20 -20.63 -34.36 -8.09
CA GLY A 20 -21.73 -33.50 -8.50
C GLY A 20 -21.69 -33.34 -10.01
N ASP A 21 -22.81 -33.61 -10.66
CA ASP A 21 -23.10 -33.50 -12.07
C ASP A 21 -22.52 -32.25 -12.72
N ALA A 22 -21.87 -32.45 -13.88
CA ALA A 22 -21.31 -31.41 -14.73
C ALA A 22 -22.37 -30.57 -15.49
N ALA A 23 -23.59 -30.50 -14.98
CA ALA A 23 -24.68 -29.70 -15.53
C ALA A 23 -24.90 -28.45 -14.64
N GLY A 24 -24.22 -27.35 -14.93
CA GLY A 24 -24.45 -26.08 -14.25
C GLY A 24 -23.22 -25.25 -13.95
N VAL A 25 -22.18 -25.31 -14.79
CA VAL A 25 -21.16 -24.25 -14.78
C VAL A 25 -21.83 -23.01 -15.42
N GLU A 26 -22.51 -22.24 -14.59
CA GLU A 26 -22.96 -20.90 -14.94
C GLU A 26 -21.78 -20.18 -15.63
N GLN A 27 -22.00 -19.73 -16.84
CA GLN A 27 -20.94 -19.12 -17.67
C GLN A 27 -20.38 -17.92 -16.91
N ARG A 28 -19.25 -18.10 -16.25
CA ARG A 28 -18.61 -17.05 -15.44
C ARG A 28 -18.22 -15.93 -16.40
N VAL A 29 -18.94 -14.82 -16.34
CA VAL A 29 -18.63 -13.61 -17.12
C VAL A 29 -17.31 -13.07 -16.61
N ALA A 30 -16.30 -13.04 -17.49
CA ALA A 30 -15.01 -12.44 -17.18
C ALA A 30 -15.21 -10.93 -16.94
N ARG A 31 -14.57 -10.42 -15.91
CA ARG A 31 -14.54 -8.98 -15.60
C ARG A 31 -13.23 -8.39 -16.09
N THR A 32 -13.26 -7.15 -16.56
CA THR A 32 -12.09 -6.48 -17.12
C THR A 32 -11.87 -5.15 -16.42
N LYS A 33 -10.63 -4.85 -16.11
CA LYS A 33 -10.17 -3.54 -15.62
C LYS A 33 -9.07 -3.05 -16.55
N SER A 34 -9.24 -1.86 -17.12
CA SER A 34 -8.21 -1.22 -17.93
C SER A 34 -7.48 -0.17 -17.11
N ILE A 35 -6.17 -0.18 -17.17
CA ILE A 35 -5.30 0.79 -16.52
C ILE A 35 -4.30 1.32 -17.53
N SER A 36 -3.90 2.59 -17.38
CA SER A 36 -2.86 3.22 -18.20
C SER A 36 -1.90 4.00 -17.32
N TRP A 37 -0.66 4.10 -17.73
CA TRP A 37 0.38 4.86 -17.02
C TRP A 37 1.31 5.52 -18.02
N GLN A 38 2.04 6.53 -17.58
CA GLN A 38 3.07 7.19 -18.36
C GLN A 38 4.44 6.54 -18.13
N ASP A 39 5.41 6.85 -18.99
CA ASP A 39 6.77 6.29 -18.89
C ASP A 39 7.37 6.57 -17.50
N PRO A 40 7.67 5.53 -16.71
CA PRO A 40 8.25 5.71 -15.38
C PRO A 40 9.68 6.27 -15.40
N ALA A 41 10.42 6.13 -16.51
CA ALA A 41 11.77 6.67 -16.63
C ALA A 41 11.74 8.21 -16.65
N ALA A 42 10.75 8.81 -17.32
CA ALA A 42 10.57 10.26 -17.33
C ALA A 42 10.23 10.80 -15.93
N LEU A 43 9.39 10.09 -15.18
CA LEU A 43 9.07 10.44 -13.80
C LEU A 43 10.29 10.37 -12.88
N ALA A 44 11.09 9.30 -13.01
CA ALA A 44 12.32 9.12 -12.22
C ALA A 44 13.37 10.20 -12.53
N ALA A 45 13.52 10.59 -13.80
CA ALA A 45 14.42 11.67 -14.21
C ALA A 45 13.99 13.01 -13.59
N ALA A 46 12.69 13.36 -13.64
CA ALA A 46 12.18 14.57 -13.01
C ALA A 46 12.41 14.58 -11.48
N GLY A 47 12.27 13.42 -10.83
CA GLY A 47 12.53 13.28 -9.39
C GLY A 47 13.97 13.47 -8.98
N ALA A 48 14.94 13.20 -9.86
CA ALA A 48 16.36 13.39 -9.56
C ALA A 48 16.77 14.88 -9.45
N GLU A 49 16.03 15.77 -10.10
CA GLU A 49 16.32 17.22 -10.15
C GLU A 49 15.68 18.01 -9.00
N LEU A 50 14.67 17.43 -8.34
CA LEU A 50 13.88 18.09 -7.32
C LEU A 50 14.23 17.53 -5.93
N CYS A 51 14.06 18.35 -4.87
CA CYS A 51 14.03 17.79 -3.54
C CYS A 51 12.77 16.92 -3.38
N GLY A 52 12.80 15.96 -2.45
CA GLY A 52 11.72 14.97 -2.33
C GLY A 52 10.35 15.62 -2.11
N ARG A 53 10.28 16.73 -1.35
CA ARG A 53 9.04 17.45 -1.14
C ARG A 53 8.50 18.07 -2.43
N GLU A 54 9.31 18.83 -3.16
CA GLU A 54 8.92 19.45 -4.43
C GLU A 54 8.48 18.41 -5.47
N PHE A 55 9.17 17.27 -5.52
CA PHE A 55 8.82 16.16 -6.39
C PHE A 55 7.43 15.60 -6.06
N LEU A 56 7.15 15.34 -4.78
CA LEU A 56 5.87 14.79 -4.35
C LEU A 56 4.73 15.82 -4.48
N GLU A 57 4.98 17.09 -4.19
CA GLU A 57 4.03 18.20 -4.45
C GLU A 57 3.69 18.31 -5.94
N ALA A 58 4.68 18.10 -6.82
CA ALA A 58 4.43 18.10 -8.26
C ALA A 58 3.52 16.94 -8.72
N ILE A 59 3.54 15.81 -8.01
CA ILE A 59 2.60 14.70 -8.27
C ILE A 59 1.21 15.05 -7.73
N VAL A 60 1.11 15.60 -6.53
CA VAL A 60 -0.17 16.06 -5.92
C VAL A 60 -0.86 17.08 -6.81
N ASP A 61 -0.11 18.04 -7.34
CA ASP A 61 -0.63 19.13 -8.18
C ASP A 61 -0.90 18.69 -9.64
N GLY A 62 -0.56 17.45 -10.01
CA GLY A 62 -0.72 16.93 -11.37
C GLY A 62 0.30 17.47 -12.37
N ARG A 63 1.35 18.19 -11.94
CA ARG A 63 2.46 18.62 -12.81
C ARG A 63 3.34 17.45 -13.23
N LEU A 64 3.42 16.41 -12.39
CA LEU A 64 4.03 15.12 -12.69
C LEU A 64 2.96 14.02 -12.60
N PRO A 65 3.05 12.97 -13.44
CA PRO A 65 2.14 11.86 -13.39
C PRO A 65 2.34 11.02 -12.13
N PRO A 66 1.30 10.28 -11.67
CA PRO A 66 1.49 9.30 -10.61
C PRO A 66 2.36 8.13 -11.09
N PRO A 67 3.08 7.45 -10.20
CA PRO A 67 3.84 6.26 -10.57
C PRO A 67 2.90 5.11 -10.98
N PRO A 68 3.33 4.20 -11.87
CA PRO A 68 2.48 3.11 -12.37
C PRO A 68 1.82 2.27 -11.28
N ILE A 69 2.51 2.04 -10.16
CA ILE A 69 1.97 1.27 -9.02
C ILE A 69 0.74 1.96 -8.40
N ALA A 70 0.73 3.28 -8.31
CA ALA A 70 -0.41 4.01 -7.77
C ALA A 70 -1.64 3.83 -8.67
N THR A 71 -1.46 3.94 -9.98
CA THR A 71 -2.53 3.69 -10.97
C THR A 71 -3.03 2.25 -10.89
N LEU A 72 -2.13 1.26 -10.82
CA LEU A 72 -2.48 -0.16 -10.71
C LEU A 72 -3.34 -0.44 -9.47
N MET A 73 -2.99 0.15 -8.35
CA MET A 73 -3.65 -0.08 -7.06
C MET A 73 -4.87 0.83 -6.84
N GLY A 74 -5.13 1.79 -7.74
CA GLY A 74 -6.19 2.78 -7.55
C GLY A 74 -5.91 3.70 -6.35
N ALA A 75 -4.62 3.99 -6.12
CA ALA A 75 -4.17 4.86 -5.04
C ALA A 75 -3.77 6.23 -5.59
N GLU A 76 -3.94 7.25 -4.79
CA GLU A 76 -3.51 8.63 -5.06
C GLU A 76 -2.73 9.21 -3.88
N LEU A 77 -1.71 10.00 -4.16
CA LEU A 77 -1.07 10.87 -3.18
C LEU A 77 -1.91 12.14 -3.04
N VAL A 78 -2.53 12.32 -1.88
CA VAL A 78 -3.48 13.42 -1.63
C VAL A 78 -2.79 14.68 -1.16
N SER A 79 -1.82 14.53 -0.27
CA SER A 79 -1.06 15.67 0.27
C SER A 79 0.25 15.21 0.88
N VAL A 80 1.18 16.16 1.00
CA VAL A 80 2.45 15.99 1.71
C VAL A 80 2.74 17.16 2.62
N GLY A 81 3.50 16.89 3.69
CA GLY A 81 4.00 17.88 4.64
C GLY A 81 5.45 17.54 5.00
N ASP A 82 6.02 18.26 5.97
CA ASP A 82 7.37 17.98 6.48
C ASP A 82 7.39 16.66 7.25
N GLY A 83 7.88 15.60 6.63
CA GLY A 83 7.90 14.26 7.21
C GLY A 83 6.54 13.59 7.23
N GLU A 84 5.58 14.02 6.41
CA GLU A 84 4.23 13.47 6.34
C GLU A 84 3.78 13.28 4.90
N ALA A 85 2.99 12.22 4.68
CA ALA A 85 2.34 11.96 3.40
C ALA A 85 0.99 11.29 3.62
N LEU A 86 -0.03 11.70 2.87
CA LEU A 86 -1.37 11.15 2.88
C LEU A 86 -1.67 10.51 1.53
N PHE A 87 -1.97 9.22 1.55
CA PHE A 87 -2.48 8.48 0.41
C PHE A 87 -3.94 8.11 0.63
N ARG A 88 -4.68 8.04 -0.48
CA ARG A 88 -6.05 7.52 -0.51
C ARG A 88 -6.15 6.40 -1.55
N CYS A 89 -6.90 5.36 -1.24
CA CYS A 89 -7.19 4.26 -2.15
C CYS A 89 -8.65 3.85 -1.97
N THR A 90 -9.36 3.66 -3.08
CA THR A 90 -10.70 3.07 -3.06
C THR A 90 -10.61 1.64 -3.62
N PRO A 91 -10.55 0.61 -2.76
CA PRO A 91 -10.40 -0.76 -3.22
C PRO A 91 -11.65 -1.24 -3.95
N ASP A 92 -11.46 -2.05 -4.97
CA ASP A 92 -12.50 -2.76 -5.68
C ASP A 92 -12.27 -4.28 -5.66
N GLU A 93 -13.20 -5.04 -6.22
CA GLU A 93 -13.11 -6.50 -6.24
C GLU A 93 -11.91 -7.08 -6.99
N SER A 94 -11.27 -6.30 -7.90
CA SER A 94 -10.06 -6.76 -8.60
C SER A 94 -8.87 -6.94 -7.67
N THR A 95 -8.97 -6.42 -6.44
CA THR A 95 -7.95 -6.52 -5.39
C THR A 95 -8.26 -7.60 -4.34
N TYR A 96 -9.29 -8.43 -4.59
CA TYR A 96 -9.71 -9.44 -3.61
C TYR A 96 -8.78 -10.65 -3.58
N ASN A 97 -8.64 -11.20 -2.40
CA ASN A 97 -8.04 -12.49 -2.16
C ASN A 97 -9.06 -13.64 -2.43
N PRO A 98 -8.64 -14.93 -2.39
CA PRO A 98 -9.55 -16.05 -2.67
C PRO A 98 -10.72 -16.21 -1.69
N ILE A 99 -10.69 -15.54 -0.53
CA ILE A 99 -11.77 -15.60 0.47
C ILE A 99 -12.71 -14.39 0.41
N GLY A 100 -12.64 -13.59 -0.68
CA GLY A 100 -13.62 -12.52 -0.98
C GLY A 100 -13.40 -11.22 -0.22
N MET A 101 -12.18 -10.94 0.22
CA MET A 101 -11.81 -9.70 0.89
C MET A 101 -10.64 -9.01 0.17
N VAL A 102 -10.50 -7.71 0.37
CA VAL A 102 -9.33 -6.96 -0.11
C VAL A 102 -8.05 -7.64 0.37
N HIS A 103 -7.14 -7.94 -0.57
CA HIS A 103 -5.89 -8.59 -0.24
C HIS A 103 -5.03 -7.69 0.64
N GLY A 104 -4.45 -8.24 1.70
CA GLY A 104 -3.57 -7.48 2.61
C GLY A 104 -2.38 -6.81 1.91
N GLY A 105 -1.95 -7.36 0.76
CA GLY A 105 -0.91 -6.75 -0.08
C GLY A 105 -1.26 -5.35 -0.57
N LEU A 106 -2.54 -5.05 -0.87
CA LEU A 106 -2.98 -3.69 -1.20
C LEU A 106 -2.70 -2.73 -0.05
N LEU A 107 -3.14 -3.10 1.15
CA LEU A 107 -2.95 -2.27 2.34
C LEU A 107 -1.47 -2.14 2.71
N CYS A 108 -0.68 -3.21 2.54
CA CYS A 108 0.77 -3.16 2.74
C CYS A 108 1.43 -2.16 1.78
N THR A 109 1.11 -2.19 0.48
CA THR A 109 1.63 -1.26 -0.51
C THR A 109 1.24 0.19 -0.19
N LEU A 110 -0.01 0.42 0.26
CA LEU A 110 -0.49 1.74 0.61
C LEU A 110 0.26 2.31 1.83
N LEU A 111 0.47 1.50 2.86
CA LEU A 111 1.20 1.88 4.07
C LEU A 111 2.70 2.10 3.79
N ASP A 112 3.32 1.27 2.94
CA ASP A 112 4.71 1.43 2.52
C ASP A 112 4.91 2.72 1.74
N SER A 113 4.00 3.01 0.79
CA SER A 113 4.03 4.25 0.02
C SER A 113 3.88 5.49 0.91
N ALA A 114 2.95 5.46 1.87
CA ALA A 114 2.75 6.57 2.79
C ALA A 114 3.97 6.81 3.67
N ALA A 115 4.54 5.76 4.26
CA ALA A 115 5.72 5.85 5.12
C ALA A 115 6.97 6.28 4.34
N GLY A 116 7.19 5.71 3.14
CA GLY A 116 8.32 6.02 2.27
C GLY A 116 8.26 7.46 1.75
N CYS A 117 7.09 7.91 1.29
CA CYS A 117 6.92 9.30 0.85
C CYS A 117 7.07 10.31 2.00
N ALA A 118 6.65 9.96 3.22
CA ALA A 118 6.91 10.79 4.39
C ALA A 118 8.42 11.03 4.62
N ILE A 119 9.24 9.98 4.48
CA ILE A 119 10.71 10.13 4.51
C ILE A 119 11.20 10.95 3.31
N HIS A 120 10.65 10.69 2.11
CA HIS A 120 11.09 11.36 0.89
C HIS A 120 10.94 12.87 0.99
N THR A 121 9.89 13.39 1.62
CA THR A 121 9.70 14.85 1.81
C THR A 121 10.88 15.55 2.49
N LEU A 122 11.69 14.81 3.25
CA LEU A 122 12.84 15.33 4.01
C LEU A 122 14.18 15.12 3.30
N LEU A 123 14.18 14.55 2.08
CA LEU A 123 15.40 14.25 1.35
C LEU A 123 15.74 15.37 0.36
N PRO A 124 17.03 15.72 0.24
CA PRO A 124 17.49 16.68 -0.75
C PRO A 124 17.40 16.13 -2.17
N ALA A 125 17.53 16.98 -3.18
CA ALA A 125 17.58 16.58 -4.58
C ALA A 125 18.66 15.51 -4.83
N GLY A 126 18.38 14.55 -5.70
CA GLY A 126 19.25 13.44 -6.03
C GLY A 126 19.40 12.36 -4.95
N ALA A 127 18.78 12.56 -3.77
CA ALA A 127 18.71 11.52 -2.76
C ALA A 127 17.47 10.63 -2.97
N GLY A 128 17.60 9.36 -2.62
CA GLY A 128 16.52 8.40 -2.70
C GLY A 128 16.46 7.52 -1.47
N TYR A 129 15.49 6.62 -1.46
CA TYR A 129 15.34 5.62 -0.41
C TYR A 129 14.87 4.27 -0.98
N GLY A 130 15.07 3.23 -0.21
CA GLY A 130 14.49 1.92 -0.46
C GLY A 130 14.08 1.27 0.85
N THR A 131 12.89 0.70 0.90
CA THR A 131 12.39 -0.02 2.07
C THR A 131 13.25 -1.26 2.33
N ILE A 132 13.81 -1.37 3.54
CA ILE A 132 14.58 -2.53 3.99
C ILE A 132 13.64 -3.55 4.62
N GLU A 133 12.73 -3.06 5.46
CA GLU A 133 11.78 -3.85 6.21
C GLU A 133 10.50 -3.05 6.43
N ILE A 134 9.38 -3.73 6.36
CA ILE A 134 8.09 -3.20 6.79
C ILE A 134 7.37 -4.26 7.61
N LYS A 135 6.92 -3.88 8.80
CA LYS A 135 6.02 -4.70 9.63
C LYS A 135 4.63 -4.12 9.55
N VAL A 136 3.67 -4.92 9.07
CA VAL A 136 2.27 -4.51 8.94
C VAL A 136 1.38 -5.29 9.89
N SER A 137 0.50 -4.58 10.58
CA SER A 137 -0.59 -5.15 11.37
C SER A 137 -1.92 -4.86 10.64
N PHE A 138 -2.61 -5.93 10.25
CA PHE A 138 -3.95 -5.86 9.67
C PHE A 138 -4.98 -5.96 10.79
N LEU A 139 -5.70 -4.88 11.06
CA LEU A 139 -6.54 -4.75 12.25
C LEU A 139 -8.01 -5.03 11.97
N LYS A 140 -8.43 -4.89 10.71
CA LYS A 140 -9.81 -5.07 10.30
C LYS A 140 -9.86 -5.59 8.84
N PRO A 141 -10.73 -6.56 8.51
CA PRO A 141 -10.95 -6.97 7.13
C PRO A 141 -11.60 -5.85 6.32
N LEU A 142 -11.20 -5.73 5.05
CA LEU A 142 -11.68 -4.73 4.13
C LEU A 142 -12.37 -5.37 2.93
N THR A 143 -13.40 -4.70 2.41
CA THR A 143 -14.10 -5.03 1.18
C THR A 143 -14.27 -3.78 0.33
N ALA A 144 -14.77 -3.89 -0.89
CA ALA A 144 -15.13 -2.74 -1.72
C ALA A 144 -16.16 -1.81 -1.03
N SER A 145 -17.01 -2.36 -0.15
CA SER A 145 -17.98 -1.57 0.64
C SER A 145 -17.37 -0.84 1.84
N SER A 146 -16.09 -1.07 2.14
CA SER A 146 -15.38 -0.31 3.18
C SER A 146 -15.15 1.16 2.79
N GLY A 147 -15.36 1.49 1.51
CA GLY A 147 -15.16 2.83 0.96
C GLY A 147 -13.68 3.21 0.84
N PRO A 148 -13.38 4.49 0.67
CA PRO A 148 -12.02 4.98 0.62
C PRO A 148 -11.24 4.65 1.91
N ILE A 149 -9.98 4.28 1.72
CA ILE A 149 -9.02 4.04 2.79
C ILE A 149 -7.99 5.15 2.70
N GLU A 150 -7.71 5.82 3.80
CA GLU A 150 -6.67 6.83 3.91
C GLU A 150 -5.50 6.28 4.72
N ALA A 151 -4.30 6.33 4.12
CA ALA A 151 -3.05 5.95 4.79
C ALA A 151 -2.20 7.20 5.02
N HIS A 152 -1.95 7.49 6.27
CA HIS A 152 -1.11 8.60 6.71
C HIS A 152 0.24 8.07 7.17
N GLY A 153 1.31 8.48 6.50
CA GLY A 153 2.69 8.19 6.83
C GLY A 153 3.34 9.32 7.59
N ARG A 154 4.21 8.99 8.52
CA ARG A 154 4.98 9.94 9.31
C ARG A 154 6.42 9.49 9.50
N ALA A 155 7.36 10.38 9.21
CA ALA A 155 8.77 10.19 9.50
C ALA A 155 9.00 10.21 11.02
N LEU A 156 9.69 9.21 11.54
CA LEU A 156 10.09 9.16 12.95
C LEU A 156 11.52 9.69 13.12
N ARG A 157 12.40 9.31 12.19
CA ARG A 157 13.80 9.75 12.20
C ARG A 157 14.42 9.58 10.83
N VAL A 158 15.16 10.57 10.39
CA VAL A 158 16.04 10.51 9.21
C VAL A 158 17.49 10.55 9.68
N GLY A 159 18.20 9.43 9.50
CA GLY A 159 19.63 9.31 9.82
C GLY A 159 20.52 9.55 8.60
N GLY A 160 21.80 9.21 8.74
CA GLY A 160 22.77 9.33 7.63
C GLY A 160 22.58 8.31 6.52
N ARG A 161 22.27 7.04 6.88
CA ARG A 161 22.12 5.90 5.97
C ARG A 161 20.79 5.17 6.11
N VAL A 162 20.09 5.37 7.20
CA VAL A 162 18.83 4.70 7.51
C VAL A 162 17.84 5.70 8.05
N ALA A 163 16.59 5.58 7.63
CA ALA A 163 15.46 6.33 8.17
C ALA A 163 14.41 5.35 8.73
N PHE A 164 13.58 5.87 9.62
CA PHE A 164 12.47 5.15 10.26
C PHE A 164 11.19 5.94 10.11
N ALA A 165 10.12 5.25 9.76
CA ALA A 165 8.78 5.83 9.63
C ALA A 165 7.71 4.88 10.18
N GLU A 166 6.54 5.43 10.38
CA GLU A 166 5.33 4.67 10.64
C GLU A 166 4.23 5.13 9.69
N ALA A 167 3.23 4.28 9.49
CA ALA A 167 2.01 4.65 8.78
C ALA A 167 0.81 3.97 9.43
N HIS A 168 -0.34 4.65 9.36
CA HIS A 168 -1.61 4.08 9.78
C HIS A 168 -2.66 4.30 8.70
N ALA A 169 -3.54 3.33 8.53
CA ALA A 169 -4.64 3.40 7.57
C ALA A 169 -5.98 3.40 8.29
N ARG A 170 -6.90 4.24 7.81
CA ARG A 170 -8.27 4.34 8.31
C ARG A 170 -9.27 4.17 7.18
N ASP A 171 -10.41 3.56 7.49
CA ASP A 171 -11.54 3.48 6.57
C ASP A 171 -12.36 4.77 6.56
N GLN A 172 -13.37 4.84 5.69
CA GLN A 172 -14.27 6.00 5.57
C GLN A 172 -15.02 6.38 6.87
N LYS A 173 -15.04 5.49 7.85
CA LYS A 173 -15.64 5.75 9.18
C LYS A 173 -14.62 6.26 10.18
N GLY A 174 -13.36 6.41 9.77
CA GLY A 174 -12.26 6.80 10.63
C GLY A 174 -11.73 5.65 11.50
N GLU A 175 -12.18 4.40 11.32
CA GLU A 175 -11.70 3.26 12.07
C GLU A 175 -10.31 2.84 11.59
N LEU A 176 -9.42 2.55 12.52
CA LEU A 176 -8.08 2.07 12.23
C LEU A 176 -8.14 0.65 11.64
N VAL A 177 -7.69 0.50 10.39
CA VAL A 177 -7.74 -0.77 9.66
C VAL A 177 -6.37 -1.40 9.46
N GLY A 178 -5.31 -0.61 9.58
CA GLY A 178 -3.94 -1.08 9.48
C GLY A 178 -2.93 -0.12 10.08
N HIS A 179 -1.80 -0.66 10.49
CA HIS A 179 -0.65 0.10 10.99
C HIS A 179 0.63 -0.57 10.53
N ALA A 180 1.63 0.25 10.21
CA ALA A 180 2.96 -0.23 9.84
C ALA A 180 4.06 0.57 10.52
N THR A 181 5.19 -0.09 10.74
CA THR A 181 6.49 0.53 11.02
C THR A 181 7.48 0.04 9.99
N THR A 182 8.40 0.91 9.57
CA THR A 182 9.35 0.59 8.51
C THR A 182 10.71 1.22 8.76
N SER A 183 11.75 0.55 8.25
CA SER A 183 13.09 1.06 8.10
C SER A 183 13.47 1.16 6.62
N LEU A 184 14.15 2.24 6.24
CA LEU A 184 14.49 2.56 4.86
C LEU A 184 15.98 2.86 4.74
N ALA A 185 16.64 2.25 3.75
CA ALA A 185 17.98 2.63 3.34
C ALA A 185 17.93 3.94 2.56
N LEU A 186 18.83 4.86 2.87
CA LEU A 186 18.97 6.12 2.16
C LEU A 186 20.13 6.05 1.16
N SER A 187 19.87 6.44 -0.08
CA SER A 187 20.91 6.75 -1.07
C SER A 187 21.09 8.26 -1.15
N ARG A 188 22.33 8.72 -1.16
CA ARG A 188 22.67 10.13 -1.33
C ARG A 188 23.51 10.30 -2.59
N PRO A 189 23.40 11.44 -3.28
CA PRO A 189 24.32 11.72 -4.39
C PRO A 189 25.76 11.62 -3.88
N SER A 190 26.64 11.03 -4.69
CA SER A 190 28.08 11.08 -4.43
C SER A 190 28.52 12.56 -4.49
N THR A 191 29.07 13.05 -3.41
CA THR A 191 29.74 14.37 -3.34
C THR A 191 31.00 14.36 -4.18
#